data_99bdb1653f9b16bc168f63476d659fdc
#
_entry.id   99bdb1653f9b16bc168f63476d659fdc
#
_cell.length_a   1.000
_cell.length_b   1.000
_cell.length_c   1.000
_cell.angle_alpha   90.00
_cell.angle_beta   90.00
_cell.angle_gamma   90.00
#
_symmetry.space_group_name_H-M   'P 1'
#
loop_
_entity.id
_entity.type
_entity.pdbx_description
1 polymer ?
#
loop_
_entity_poly.entity_id
_entity_poly.type
_entity_poly.pdbx_seq_one_letter_code
_entity_poly.pdbx_strand_id
1 'polypeptide(L)'
;MSQTMLQMVQQVSGELGLAVPTVVAGNTNQDVQQILALMNGAGYELLKEYDWRALQKEYRFYTQYCNTTGSCLQNGYVITGVASFTATDGTDIDNTYMVSGSGYPQDTYVVSIDKIAGTVTVNQKCSTTVVNGSVLFYKTKYDLPPDYEVIADRTQWDKSKHWEMLGPEDAQQWQWLKSGYISTGPRIRWRILGETFQTWPPMNTQEYLGFEYRSKAWAESSTGTPKNSFTADTDVTLYDDRLLVMKTKLKYFQIKNFDTTSLQQDYDRLLMTVKSNDKGAPNLSFAPYPAKVLIGWANIPDTGYGS
;
A
#
# COMPACT_ATOMS: atom_id res chain seq x y z
N MET A 1 -17.32 -14.76 17.89
CA MET A 1 -16.16 -15.46 17.33
C MET A 1 -16.41 -15.60 15.84
N SER A 2 -15.46 -15.25 15.01
CA SER A 2 -15.56 -15.45 13.56
C SER A 2 -15.54 -16.94 13.23
N GLN A 3 -16.35 -17.35 12.25
CA GLN A 3 -16.40 -18.75 11.79
C GLN A 3 -15.13 -19.07 10.97
N THR A 4 -14.65 -20.30 11.10
CA THR A 4 -13.57 -20.79 10.23
C THR A 4 -14.08 -21.13 8.84
N MET A 5 -13.17 -21.19 7.85
CA MET A 5 -13.49 -21.63 6.50
C MET A 5 -14.26 -22.97 6.52
N LEU A 6 -13.78 -23.95 7.29
CA LEU A 6 -14.45 -25.25 7.43
C LEU A 6 -15.91 -25.08 7.90
N GLN A 7 -16.14 -24.30 8.96
CA GLN A 7 -17.49 -24.08 9.50
C GLN A 7 -18.42 -23.40 8.50
N MET A 8 -17.92 -22.39 7.76
CA MET A 8 -18.70 -21.72 6.72
C MET A 8 -19.04 -22.65 5.57
N VAL A 9 -18.11 -23.48 5.10
CA VAL A 9 -18.37 -24.47 4.05
C VAL A 9 -19.35 -25.55 4.54
N GLN A 10 -19.22 -26.00 5.78
CA GLN A 10 -20.18 -26.93 6.41
C GLN A 10 -21.59 -26.34 6.45
N GLN A 11 -21.69 -25.06 6.83
CA GLN A 11 -22.97 -24.35 6.84
C GLN A 11 -23.58 -24.26 5.43
N VAL A 12 -22.79 -23.83 4.43
CA VAL A 12 -23.25 -23.77 3.03
C VAL A 12 -23.70 -25.15 2.54
N SER A 13 -22.90 -26.19 2.78
CA SER A 13 -23.25 -27.56 2.37
C SER A 13 -24.55 -28.05 3.02
N GLY A 14 -24.70 -27.82 4.32
CA GLY A 14 -25.93 -28.17 5.04
C GLY A 14 -27.17 -27.42 4.53
N GLU A 15 -27.06 -26.11 4.29
CA GLU A 15 -28.13 -25.28 3.75
C GLU A 15 -28.51 -25.63 2.29
N LEU A 16 -27.58 -26.23 1.53
CA LEU A 16 -27.79 -26.71 0.16
C LEU A 16 -28.24 -28.17 0.08
N GLY A 17 -28.30 -28.89 1.21
CA GLY A 17 -28.63 -30.32 1.24
C GLY A 17 -27.54 -31.22 0.66
N LEU A 18 -26.27 -30.74 0.65
CA LEU A 18 -25.10 -31.51 0.23
C LEU A 18 -24.45 -32.21 1.41
N ALA A 19 -23.61 -33.20 1.13
CA ALA A 19 -22.83 -33.88 2.16
C ALA A 19 -21.91 -32.88 2.89
N VAL A 20 -22.01 -32.85 4.23
CA VAL A 20 -21.21 -31.94 5.06
C VAL A 20 -19.79 -32.48 5.17
N PRO A 21 -18.76 -31.73 4.72
CA PRO A 21 -17.38 -32.20 4.75
C PRO A 21 -16.78 -32.11 6.15
N THR A 22 -15.90 -33.04 6.48
CA THR A 22 -15.08 -32.99 7.70
C THR A 22 -13.77 -32.20 7.52
N VAL A 23 -13.31 -32.05 6.27
CA VAL A 23 -12.12 -31.32 5.86
C VAL A 23 -12.41 -30.66 4.52
N VAL A 24 -11.96 -29.43 4.32
CA VAL A 24 -12.14 -28.66 3.07
C VAL A 24 -10.82 -28.50 2.33
N ALA A 25 -9.76 -28.09 3.04
CA ALA A 25 -8.44 -27.94 2.44
C ALA A 25 -7.88 -29.29 1.97
N GLY A 26 -7.60 -29.39 0.66
CA GLY A 26 -7.12 -30.65 0.08
C GLY A 26 -8.21 -31.72 -0.14
N ASN A 27 -9.48 -31.42 0.10
CA ASN A 27 -10.58 -32.35 -0.20
C ASN A 27 -10.71 -32.57 -1.70
N THR A 28 -10.90 -33.84 -2.12
CA THR A 28 -11.04 -34.22 -3.54
C THR A 28 -12.51 -34.26 -4.03
N ASN A 29 -13.48 -34.09 -3.13
CA ASN A 29 -14.87 -34.07 -3.50
C ASN A 29 -15.17 -32.82 -4.34
N GLN A 30 -15.81 -33.03 -5.51
CA GLN A 30 -16.08 -31.98 -6.48
C GLN A 30 -17.00 -30.88 -5.94
N ASP A 31 -18.02 -31.25 -5.15
CA ASP A 31 -18.93 -30.26 -4.57
C ASP A 31 -18.23 -29.37 -3.54
N VAL A 32 -17.36 -29.96 -2.71
CA VAL A 32 -16.57 -29.20 -1.72
C VAL A 32 -15.59 -28.24 -2.39
N GLN A 33 -14.89 -28.71 -3.45
CA GLN A 33 -14.00 -27.87 -4.24
C GLN A 33 -14.76 -26.74 -4.95
N GLN A 34 -15.96 -27.02 -5.46
CA GLN A 34 -16.81 -26.00 -6.09
C GLN A 34 -17.23 -24.93 -5.06
N ILE A 35 -17.69 -25.33 -3.87
CA ILE A 35 -18.09 -24.39 -2.81
C ILE A 35 -16.90 -23.54 -2.38
N LEU A 36 -15.72 -24.13 -2.18
CA LEU A 36 -14.50 -23.38 -1.83
C LEU A 36 -14.12 -22.37 -2.90
N ALA A 37 -14.17 -22.78 -4.18
CA ALA A 37 -13.87 -21.88 -5.30
C ALA A 37 -14.87 -20.71 -5.36
N LEU A 38 -16.17 -20.99 -5.15
CA LEU A 38 -17.23 -19.97 -5.10
C LEU A 38 -17.07 -19.03 -3.91
N MET A 39 -16.68 -19.56 -2.74
CA MET A 39 -16.45 -18.78 -1.53
C MET A 39 -15.26 -17.83 -1.71
N ASN A 40 -14.15 -18.29 -2.28
CA ASN A 40 -13.00 -17.43 -2.62
C ASN A 40 -13.39 -16.36 -3.65
N GLY A 41 -14.17 -16.72 -4.67
CA GLY A 41 -14.70 -15.76 -5.64
C GLY A 41 -15.65 -14.75 -5.01
N ALA A 42 -16.50 -15.17 -4.06
CA ALA A 42 -17.38 -14.28 -3.30
C ALA A 42 -16.59 -13.29 -2.43
N GLY A 43 -15.53 -13.75 -1.75
CA GLY A 43 -14.65 -12.89 -0.97
C GLY A 43 -13.98 -11.82 -1.81
N TYR A 44 -13.49 -12.19 -3.00
CA TYR A 44 -12.92 -11.23 -3.94
C TYR A 44 -13.92 -10.21 -4.48
N GLU A 45 -15.16 -10.62 -4.75
CA GLU A 45 -16.22 -9.69 -5.18
C GLU A 45 -16.61 -8.72 -4.07
N LEU A 46 -16.74 -9.20 -2.83
CA LEU A 46 -17.01 -8.35 -1.67
C LEU A 46 -15.90 -7.31 -1.45
N LEU A 47 -14.64 -7.66 -1.70
CA LEU A 47 -13.51 -6.73 -1.68
C LEU A 47 -13.73 -5.54 -2.62
N LYS A 48 -14.27 -5.78 -3.81
CA LYS A 48 -14.49 -4.74 -4.83
C LYS A 48 -15.79 -3.97 -4.63
N GLU A 49 -16.75 -4.56 -3.93
CA GLU A 49 -18.11 -4.02 -3.80
C GLU A 49 -18.21 -2.85 -2.82
N TYR A 50 -17.33 -2.83 -1.81
CA TYR A 50 -17.42 -1.82 -0.76
C TYR A 50 -16.05 -1.56 -0.11
N ASP A 51 -15.90 -0.38 0.49
CA ASP A 51 -14.70 0.01 1.22
C ASP A 51 -14.82 -0.37 2.71
N TRP A 52 -14.51 -1.63 3.01
CA TRP A 52 -14.66 -2.23 4.34
C TRP A 52 -13.61 -1.69 5.31
N ARG A 53 -14.04 -1.23 6.50
CA ARG A 53 -13.12 -0.78 7.56
C ARG A 53 -12.18 -1.89 8.03
N ALA A 54 -12.65 -3.12 8.07
CA ALA A 54 -11.84 -4.28 8.45
C ALA A 54 -10.63 -4.51 7.53
N LEU A 55 -10.65 -3.95 6.31
CA LEU A 55 -9.55 -4.03 5.34
C LEU A 55 -8.68 -2.78 5.31
N GLN A 56 -9.02 -1.73 6.05
CA GLN A 56 -8.21 -0.53 6.11
C GLN A 56 -7.01 -0.75 7.03
N LYS A 57 -5.83 -0.43 6.52
CA LYS A 57 -4.56 -0.56 7.22
C LYS A 57 -3.72 0.70 7.05
N GLU A 58 -2.84 0.96 8.00
CA GLU A 58 -1.85 2.01 7.92
C GLU A 58 -0.49 1.41 7.58
N TYR A 59 0.21 2.00 6.62
CA TYR A 59 1.59 1.69 6.28
C TYR A 59 2.49 2.85 6.67
N ARG A 60 3.62 2.55 7.31
CA ARG A 60 4.58 3.53 7.79
C ARG A 60 5.98 3.08 7.43
N PHE A 61 6.80 4.03 7.00
CA PHE A 61 8.19 3.76 6.65
C PHE A 61 9.06 4.99 6.84
N TYR A 62 10.36 4.78 6.94
CA TYR A 62 11.34 5.85 6.97
C TYR A 62 11.95 6.03 5.59
N THR A 63 12.19 7.30 5.21
CA THR A 63 12.97 7.59 4.00
C THR A 63 14.42 7.19 4.20
N GLN A 64 15.05 6.75 3.10
CA GLN A 64 16.39 6.18 3.13
C GLN A 64 17.33 7.00 2.27
N TYR A 65 18.53 7.25 2.78
CA TYR A 65 19.58 7.93 2.06
C TYR A 65 20.95 7.43 2.51
N CYS A 66 21.96 7.65 1.67
CA CYS A 66 23.36 7.44 1.99
C CYS A 66 24.11 8.72 1.62
N ASN A 67 24.70 9.40 2.61
CA ASN A 67 25.55 10.55 2.38
C ASN A 67 27.01 10.09 2.41
N THR A 68 27.72 10.30 1.33
CA THR A 68 29.08 9.80 1.13
C THR A 68 29.90 10.77 0.30
N THR A 69 31.11 10.39 -0.05
CA THR A 69 31.99 11.14 -0.98
C THR A 69 32.27 10.30 -2.21
N GLY A 70 32.55 10.97 -3.33
CA GLY A 70 32.91 10.30 -4.57
C GLY A 70 33.50 11.28 -5.58
N SER A 71 34.08 10.73 -6.62
CA SER A 71 34.70 11.49 -7.72
C SER A 71 34.05 11.13 -9.04
N CYS A 72 33.82 12.10 -9.90
CA CYS A 72 33.28 11.92 -11.22
C CYS A 72 33.99 12.83 -12.24
N LEU A 73 34.35 12.29 -13.37
CA LEU A 73 34.89 13.08 -14.46
C LEU A 73 33.77 13.74 -15.27
N GLN A 74 34.02 14.96 -15.75
CA GLN A 74 33.09 15.61 -16.68
C GLN A 74 32.81 14.70 -17.88
N ASN A 75 31.53 14.60 -18.28
CA ASN A 75 31.03 13.68 -19.31
C ASN A 75 31.18 12.17 -18.98
N GLY A 76 31.64 11.82 -17.78
CA GLY A 76 31.66 10.43 -17.29
C GLY A 76 30.30 9.97 -16.74
N TYR A 77 30.08 8.66 -16.78
CA TYR A 77 28.91 7.98 -16.21
C TYR A 77 29.22 7.24 -14.90
N VAL A 78 30.49 7.29 -14.46
CA VAL A 78 30.90 6.48 -13.32
C VAL A 78 31.39 7.39 -12.19
N ILE A 79 30.81 7.20 -11.02
CA ILE A 79 31.28 7.79 -9.76
C ILE A 79 32.28 6.81 -9.17
N THR A 80 33.47 7.25 -8.90
CA THR A 80 34.59 6.47 -8.38
C THR A 80 34.93 6.88 -6.95
N GLY A 81 35.59 5.99 -6.20
CA GLY A 81 36.00 6.27 -4.82
C GLY A 81 34.85 6.53 -3.88
N VAL A 82 33.76 5.84 -4.08
CA VAL A 82 32.56 5.93 -3.19
C VAL A 82 32.92 5.33 -1.84
N ALA A 83 32.88 6.14 -0.80
CA ALA A 83 33.36 5.77 0.54
C ALA A 83 32.35 4.86 1.30
N SER A 84 31.05 4.98 1.02
CA SER A 84 30.01 4.16 1.64
C SER A 84 28.87 3.87 0.67
N PHE A 85 28.35 2.66 0.73
CA PHE A 85 27.20 2.18 -0.03
C PHE A 85 26.01 1.87 0.87
N THR A 86 26.11 2.09 2.18
CA THR A 86 25.11 1.71 3.15
C THR A 86 24.16 2.86 3.45
N ALA A 87 22.88 2.62 3.27
CA ALA A 87 21.82 3.57 3.57
C ALA A 87 21.52 3.64 5.07
N THR A 88 20.67 4.57 5.46
CA THR A 88 20.30 4.83 6.87
C THR A 88 19.60 3.67 7.57
N ASP A 89 19.05 2.72 6.84
CA ASP A 89 18.44 1.50 7.37
C ASP A 89 19.42 0.31 7.48
N GLY A 90 20.68 0.53 7.12
CA GLY A 90 21.71 -0.51 7.11
C GLY A 90 21.73 -1.37 5.85
N THR A 91 20.82 -1.13 4.90
CA THR A 91 20.83 -1.80 3.59
C THR A 91 21.76 -1.10 2.61
N ASP A 92 22.12 -1.78 1.55
CA ASP A 92 22.93 -1.18 0.51
C ASP A 92 22.07 -0.38 -0.46
N ILE A 93 22.64 0.68 -1.01
CA ILE A 93 22.03 1.41 -2.12
C ILE A 93 21.86 0.48 -3.33
N ASP A 94 20.86 0.72 -4.13
CA ASP A 94 20.53 -0.05 -5.34
C ASP A 94 20.01 0.88 -6.47
N ASN A 95 19.42 0.28 -7.51
CA ASN A 95 18.86 1.03 -8.65
C ASN A 95 17.55 1.78 -8.33
N THR A 96 17.05 1.71 -7.11
CA THR A 96 15.91 2.52 -6.64
C THR A 96 16.35 3.89 -6.12
N TYR A 97 17.66 4.11 -6.03
CA TYR A 97 18.27 5.34 -5.54
C TYR A 97 18.59 6.32 -6.67
N MET A 98 18.42 7.57 -6.36
CA MET A 98 18.86 8.69 -7.19
C MET A 98 20.08 9.35 -6.56
N VAL A 99 20.77 10.14 -7.36
CA VAL A 99 22.01 10.81 -6.99
C VAL A 99 21.81 12.32 -7.00
N SER A 100 22.26 12.99 -5.94
CA SER A 100 22.31 14.44 -5.85
C SER A 100 23.68 14.89 -5.35
N GLY A 101 24.12 16.04 -5.78
CA GLY A 101 25.39 16.64 -5.42
C GLY A 101 25.93 17.53 -6.53
N SER A 102 27.05 18.19 -6.25
CA SER A 102 27.71 19.04 -7.27
C SER A 102 28.15 18.20 -8.46
N GLY A 103 27.85 18.67 -9.66
CA GLY A 103 28.22 17.98 -10.90
C GLY A 103 27.27 16.88 -11.37
N TYR A 104 26.25 16.53 -10.60
CA TYR A 104 25.24 15.54 -11.01
C TYR A 104 23.97 16.26 -11.49
N PRO A 105 23.55 16.03 -12.75
CA PRO A 105 22.28 16.59 -13.24
C PRO A 105 21.07 16.10 -12.42
N GLN A 106 19.99 16.85 -12.47
CA GLN A 106 18.71 16.41 -11.91
C GLN A 106 18.26 15.09 -12.56
N ASP A 107 17.49 14.29 -11.83
CA ASP A 107 17.01 12.98 -12.28
C ASP A 107 18.12 11.98 -12.62
N THR A 108 19.31 12.15 -12.02
CA THR A 108 20.39 11.15 -12.11
C THR A 108 20.05 9.99 -11.17
N TYR A 109 20.01 8.76 -11.69
CA TYR A 109 19.74 7.56 -10.90
C TYR A 109 20.83 6.51 -11.08
N VAL A 110 20.95 5.65 -10.10
CA VAL A 110 21.89 4.54 -10.05
C VAL A 110 21.48 3.46 -11.05
N VAL A 111 22.39 3.06 -11.92
CA VAL A 111 22.21 1.97 -12.89
C VAL A 111 22.82 0.68 -12.36
N SER A 112 24.06 0.75 -11.87
CA SER A 112 24.75 -0.42 -11.31
C SER A 112 25.80 0.02 -10.27
N ILE A 113 26.15 -0.90 -9.40
CA ILE A 113 27.09 -0.68 -8.29
C ILE A 113 28.11 -1.80 -8.29
N ASP A 114 29.37 -1.42 -8.17
CA ASP A 114 30.48 -2.34 -7.90
C ASP A 114 31.15 -1.91 -6.59
N LYS A 115 30.85 -2.63 -5.52
CA LYS A 115 31.38 -2.36 -4.18
C LYS A 115 32.86 -2.69 -4.06
N ILE A 116 33.35 -3.68 -4.83
CA ILE A 116 34.74 -4.10 -4.79
C ILE A 116 35.62 -3.02 -5.43
N ALA A 117 35.16 -2.51 -6.58
CA ALA A 117 35.83 -1.40 -7.27
C ALA A 117 35.56 -0.03 -6.62
N GLY A 118 34.59 0.07 -5.70
CA GLY A 118 34.16 1.34 -5.10
C GLY A 118 33.52 2.28 -6.10
N THR A 119 32.73 1.76 -7.05
CA THR A 119 32.15 2.54 -8.14
C THR A 119 30.64 2.42 -8.26
N VAL A 120 30.00 3.50 -8.72
CA VAL A 120 28.58 3.56 -9.07
C VAL A 120 28.40 4.08 -10.48
N THR A 121 27.73 3.33 -11.33
CA THR A 121 27.36 3.78 -12.68
C THR A 121 26.02 4.48 -12.65
N VAL A 122 25.91 5.63 -13.30
CA VAL A 122 24.69 6.44 -13.35
C VAL A 122 24.16 6.57 -14.77
N ASN A 123 22.87 6.94 -14.92
CA ASN A 123 22.20 7.06 -16.21
C ASN A 123 22.58 8.33 -16.99
N GLN A 124 23.10 9.36 -16.33
CA GLN A 124 23.42 10.63 -16.96
C GLN A 124 24.91 10.97 -16.78
N LYS A 125 25.43 11.75 -17.72
CA LYS A 125 26.80 12.26 -17.68
C LYS A 125 26.94 13.31 -16.59
N CYS A 126 28.03 13.25 -15.85
CA CYS A 126 28.41 14.33 -14.93
C CYS A 126 28.64 15.64 -15.72
N SER A 127 28.09 16.74 -15.26
CA SER A 127 28.18 18.04 -15.90
C SER A 127 29.55 18.71 -15.71
N THR A 128 30.20 18.42 -14.58
CA THR A 128 31.51 18.95 -14.22
C THR A 128 32.36 17.87 -13.56
N THR A 129 33.68 18.02 -13.60
CA THR A 129 34.56 17.14 -12.85
C THR A 129 34.48 17.46 -11.36
N VAL A 130 34.21 16.44 -10.57
CA VAL A 130 34.13 16.48 -9.10
C VAL A 130 35.20 15.55 -8.55
N VAL A 131 35.98 16.03 -7.60
CA VAL A 131 37.06 15.26 -6.94
C VAL A 131 36.68 15.17 -5.46
N ASN A 132 36.46 13.97 -4.97
CA ASN A 132 36.09 13.68 -3.57
C ASN A 132 35.01 14.61 -3.02
N GLY A 133 34.00 14.90 -3.86
CA GLY A 133 32.86 15.74 -3.49
C GLY A 133 31.78 14.99 -2.71
N SER A 134 30.94 15.74 -2.01
CA SER A 134 29.77 15.15 -1.35
C SER A 134 28.79 14.60 -2.37
N VAL A 135 28.39 13.35 -2.18
CA VAL A 135 27.41 12.63 -2.98
C VAL A 135 26.31 12.13 -2.06
N LEU A 136 25.08 12.49 -2.38
CA LEU A 136 23.88 12.00 -1.69
C LEU A 136 23.17 11.01 -2.60
N PHE A 137 23.12 9.76 -2.16
CA PHE A 137 22.21 8.76 -2.71
C PHE A 137 20.94 8.76 -1.87
N TYR A 138 19.78 8.91 -2.49
CA TYR A 138 18.50 8.95 -1.81
C TYR A 138 17.47 8.05 -2.51
N LYS A 139 16.77 7.28 -1.71
CA LYS A 139 15.73 6.38 -2.22
C LYS A 139 14.48 7.17 -2.59
N THR A 140 13.96 6.96 -3.78
CA THR A 140 12.74 7.61 -4.27
C THR A 140 11.63 6.64 -4.59
N LYS A 141 11.92 5.35 -4.58
CA LYS A 141 10.97 4.27 -4.87
C LYS A 141 10.92 3.33 -3.69
N TYR A 142 9.76 3.26 -3.06
CA TYR A 142 9.49 2.40 -1.89
C TYR A 142 8.46 1.35 -2.29
N ASP A 143 8.69 0.10 -1.89
CA ASP A 143 7.76 -0.98 -2.16
C ASP A 143 6.45 -0.73 -1.40
N LEU A 144 5.33 -1.02 -2.06
CA LEU A 144 4.03 -1.04 -1.41
C LEU A 144 3.89 -2.30 -0.55
N PRO A 145 3.04 -2.28 0.49
CA PRO A 145 2.75 -3.48 1.25
C PRO A 145 2.31 -4.64 0.34
N PRO A 146 2.70 -5.89 0.63
CA PRO A 146 2.38 -7.05 -0.23
C PRO A 146 0.89 -7.30 -0.38
N ASP A 147 0.09 -6.82 0.58
CA ASP A 147 -1.36 -6.90 0.59
C ASP A 147 -2.05 -5.60 0.11
N TYR A 148 -1.30 -4.67 -0.48
CA TYR A 148 -1.83 -3.41 -1.00
C TYR A 148 -2.84 -3.64 -2.14
N GLU A 149 -3.96 -2.93 -2.07
CA GLU A 149 -4.98 -2.87 -3.12
C GLU A 149 -5.15 -1.44 -3.67
N VAL A 150 -5.47 -0.50 -2.80
CA VAL A 150 -5.67 0.91 -3.15
C VAL A 150 -5.36 1.81 -1.97
N ILE A 151 -4.74 2.97 -2.26
CA ILE A 151 -4.43 3.98 -1.24
C ILE A 151 -5.70 4.74 -0.84
N ALA A 152 -5.82 5.10 0.44
CA ALA A 152 -6.87 5.98 0.91
C ALA A 152 -6.46 7.44 0.63
N ASP A 153 -7.38 8.20 0.02
CA ASP A 153 -7.13 9.60 -0.33
C ASP A 153 -6.89 10.47 0.90
N ARG A 154 -5.93 11.40 0.78
CA ARG A 154 -5.59 12.42 1.80
C ARG A 154 -5.11 11.86 3.13
N THR A 155 -4.58 10.65 3.14
CA THR A 155 -4.00 10.02 4.32
C THR A 155 -2.48 10.02 4.30
N GLN A 156 -1.87 10.59 3.25
CA GLN A 156 -0.43 10.61 3.03
C GLN A 156 0.19 11.75 3.84
N TRP A 157 0.95 11.40 4.88
CA TRP A 157 1.52 12.34 5.82
C TRP A 157 3.02 12.14 6.02
N ASP A 158 3.73 13.26 6.06
CA ASP A 158 5.06 13.34 6.66
C ASP A 158 4.86 13.55 8.17
N LYS A 159 5.04 12.49 8.92
CA LYS A 159 4.84 12.48 10.38
C LYS A 159 6.01 13.15 11.12
N SER A 160 7.19 13.30 10.48
CA SER A 160 8.33 14.02 11.07
C SER A 160 8.10 15.52 11.10
N LYS A 161 7.51 16.06 10.03
CA LYS A 161 7.24 17.50 9.87
C LYS A 161 5.79 17.89 10.11
N HIS A 162 4.92 16.90 10.36
CA HIS A 162 3.48 17.10 10.58
C HIS A 162 2.78 17.77 9.37
N TRP A 163 3.19 17.41 8.15
CA TRP A 163 2.65 17.96 6.92
C TRP A 163 2.02 16.89 6.05
N GLU A 164 0.92 17.27 5.40
CA GLU A 164 0.34 16.46 4.33
C GLU A 164 1.30 16.42 3.13
N MET A 165 1.56 15.24 2.58
CA MET A 165 2.27 15.08 1.32
C MET A 165 1.37 15.51 0.16
N LEU A 166 1.94 16.15 -0.85
CA LEU A 166 1.20 16.61 -2.03
C LEU A 166 1.16 15.52 -3.09
N GLY A 167 -0.03 15.23 -3.60
CA GLY A 167 -0.24 14.23 -4.64
C GLY A 167 -1.63 13.58 -4.56
N PRO A 168 -1.88 12.53 -5.37
CA PRO A 168 -0.94 11.94 -6.31
C PRO A 168 -0.63 12.87 -7.51
N GLU A 169 0.64 13.03 -7.84
CA GLU A 169 1.04 13.86 -8.98
C GLU A 169 0.79 13.12 -10.29
N ASP A 170 0.27 13.83 -11.30
CA ASP A 170 0.09 13.28 -12.63
C ASP A 170 1.43 13.06 -13.35
N ALA A 171 1.39 12.35 -14.48
CA ALA A 171 2.61 12.01 -15.21
C ALA A 171 3.33 13.25 -15.77
N GLN A 172 2.59 14.26 -16.24
CA GLN A 172 3.16 15.49 -16.80
C GLN A 172 3.81 16.31 -15.68
N GLN A 173 3.12 16.50 -14.58
CA GLN A 173 3.58 17.27 -13.43
C GLN A 173 4.81 16.63 -12.77
N TRP A 174 4.84 15.29 -12.70
CA TRP A 174 6.00 14.55 -12.21
C TRP A 174 7.24 14.74 -13.09
N GLN A 175 7.11 14.69 -14.42
CA GLN A 175 8.22 14.95 -15.33
C GLN A 175 8.71 16.40 -15.23
N TRP A 176 7.80 17.34 -15.07
CA TRP A 176 8.16 18.74 -14.86
C TRP A 176 8.98 18.95 -13.58
N LEU A 177 8.55 18.32 -12.45
CA LEU A 177 9.29 18.37 -11.19
C LEU A 177 10.71 17.82 -11.34
N LYS A 178 10.86 16.73 -12.10
CA LYS A 178 12.15 16.07 -12.35
C LYS A 178 13.03 16.81 -13.36
N SER A 179 12.47 17.73 -14.13
CA SER A 179 13.22 18.51 -15.12
C SER A 179 14.23 19.51 -14.52
N GLY A 180 14.17 19.73 -13.21
CA GLY A 180 15.14 20.56 -12.50
C GLY A 180 14.76 22.03 -12.34
N TYR A 181 13.60 22.46 -12.85
CA TYR A 181 13.16 23.86 -12.72
C TYR A 181 12.83 24.24 -11.28
N ILE A 182 12.21 23.29 -10.53
CA ILE A 182 11.99 23.40 -9.07
C ILE A 182 12.46 22.10 -8.43
N SER A 183 13.66 22.14 -7.85
CA SER A 183 14.26 20.96 -7.24
C SER A 183 13.92 20.79 -5.76
N THR A 184 13.50 21.86 -5.10
CA THR A 184 13.26 21.87 -3.66
C THR A 184 11.93 22.53 -3.35
N GLY A 185 11.19 21.91 -2.45
CA GLY A 185 9.94 22.45 -1.87
C GLY A 185 9.81 21.96 -0.44
N PRO A 186 9.07 22.68 0.41
CA PRO A 186 8.93 22.32 1.82
C PRO A 186 8.13 21.04 2.03
N ARG A 187 7.36 20.58 1.03
CA ARG A 187 6.50 19.42 1.12
C ARG A 187 6.94 18.32 0.18
N ILE A 188 6.88 17.10 0.66
CA ILE A 188 7.10 15.89 -0.13
C ILE A 188 5.92 15.74 -1.09
N ARG A 189 6.25 15.44 -2.35
CA ARG A 189 5.28 15.06 -3.38
C ARG A 189 5.37 13.57 -3.61
N TRP A 190 4.26 12.96 -3.95
CA TRP A 190 4.19 11.53 -4.13
C TRP A 190 3.34 11.13 -5.32
N ARG A 191 3.61 9.96 -5.83
CA ARG A 191 2.74 9.22 -6.75
C ARG A 191 2.96 7.72 -6.59
N ILE A 192 2.03 6.93 -7.10
CA ILE A 192 2.22 5.50 -7.28
C ILE A 192 2.45 5.24 -8.77
N LEU A 193 3.50 4.48 -9.08
CA LEU A 193 3.78 4.01 -10.43
C LEU A 193 4.19 2.54 -10.37
N GLY A 194 3.39 1.69 -11.03
CA GLY A 194 3.50 0.24 -10.87
C GLY A 194 3.23 -0.16 -9.41
N GLU A 195 4.09 -0.97 -8.85
CA GLU A 195 3.99 -1.44 -7.47
C GLU A 195 4.85 -0.62 -6.49
N THR A 196 5.23 0.63 -6.87
CA THR A 196 6.10 1.47 -6.06
C THR A 196 5.45 2.79 -5.67
N PHE A 197 5.63 3.17 -4.42
CA PHE A 197 5.34 4.51 -3.91
C PHE A 197 6.57 5.39 -4.19
N GLN A 198 6.40 6.44 -4.98
CA GLN A 198 7.50 7.33 -5.38
C GLN A 198 7.37 8.67 -4.69
N THR A 199 8.51 9.21 -4.23
CA THR A 199 8.61 10.49 -3.52
C THR A 199 9.54 11.46 -4.24
N TRP A 200 9.25 12.77 -4.09
CA TRP A 200 10.04 13.89 -4.57
C TRP A 200 9.86 15.10 -3.63
N PRO A 201 10.83 15.98 -3.32
CA PRO A 201 12.20 16.03 -3.82
C PRO A 201 13.17 15.07 -3.11
N PRO A 202 14.48 15.12 -3.48
CA PRO A 202 15.54 14.41 -2.75
C PRO A 202 15.54 14.76 -1.26
N MET A 203 15.63 13.75 -0.42
CA MET A 203 15.68 13.92 1.04
C MET A 203 17.05 13.52 1.57
N ASN A 204 17.68 14.44 2.29
CA ASN A 204 18.95 14.24 2.98
C ASN A 204 18.80 14.05 4.49
N THR A 205 17.55 13.91 4.93
CA THR A 205 17.15 13.62 6.30
C THR A 205 16.22 12.42 6.30
N GLN A 206 16.19 11.69 7.41
CA GLN A 206 15.32 10.56 7.57
C GLN A 206 13.93 11.05 8.01
N GLU A 207 12.97 11.03 7.08
CA GLU A 207 11.59 11.43 7.34
C GLU A 207 10.72 10.19 7.61
N TYR A 208 9.81 10.29 8.55
CA TYR A 208 8.85 9.24 8.87
C TYR A 208 7.55 9.48 8.12
N LEU A 209 7.30 8.69 7.09
CA LEU A 209 6.15 8.80 6.21
C LEU A 209 5.10 7.74 6.55
N GLY A 210 3.85 8.06 6.28
CA GLY A 210 2.75 7.12 6.47
C GLY A 210 1.57 7.42 5.57
N PHE A 211 0.83 6.39 5.24
CA PHE A 211 -0.45 6.47 4.54
C PHE A 211 -1.36 5.32 4.93
N GLU A 212 -2.66 5.50 4.75
CA GLU A 212 -3.64 4.43 4.88
C GLU A 212 -3.94 3.82 3.51
N TYR A 213 -4.27 2.54 3.51
CA TYR A 213 -4.62 1.81 2.30
C TYR A 213 -5.64 0.72 2.60
N ARG A 214 -6.36 0.30 1.58
CA ARG A 214 -7.19 -0.90 1.64
C ARG A 214 -6.35 -2.11 1.25
N SER A 215 -6.37 -3.11 2.12
CA SER A 215 -5.73 -4.40 1.89
C SER A 215 -6.56 -5.26 0.93
N LYS A 216 -5.90 -6.01 0.05
CA LYS A 216 -6.53 -7.08 -0.74
C LYS A 216 -6.71 -8.38 0.04
N ALA A 217 -6.11 -8.48 1.23
CA ALA A 217 -6.24 -9.63 2.11
C ALA A 217 -7.53 -9.55 2.90
N TRP A 218 -8.56 -10.21 2.42
CA TRP A 218 -9.88 -10.27 3.05
C TRP A 218 -10.05 -11.47 4.00
N ALA A 219 -9.08 -12.34 4.05
CA ALA A 219 -8.99 -13.48 4.97
C ALA A 219 -7.69 -13.43 5.77
N GLU A 220 -7.63 -14.17 6.85
CA GLU A 220 -6.43 -14.36 7.66
C GLU A 220 -6.32 -15.79 8.15
N SER A 221 -5.07 -16.21 8.44
CA SER A 221 -4.84 -17.48 9.10
C SER A 221 -5.24 -17.43 10.59
N SER A 222 -5.31 -18.58 11.24
CA SER A 222 -5.52 -18.64 12.69
C SER A 222 -4.45 -17.90 13.53
N THR A 223 -3.32 -17.55 12.92
CA THR A 223 -2.23 -16.75 13.52
C THR A 223 -2.27 -15.27 13.15
N GLY A 224 -3.34 -14.81 12.44
CA GLY A 224 -3.47 -13.44 12.00
C GLY A 224 -2.65 -13.07 10.76
N THR A 225 -2.10 -14.04 10.02
CA THR A 225 -1.38 -13.77 8.77
C THR A 225 -2.37 -13.43 7.67
N PRO A 226 -2.25 -12.23 7.01
CA PRO A 226 -3.16 -11.82 5.96
C PRO A 226 -3.13 -12.75 4.74
N LYS A 227 -4.30 -13.06 4.19
CA LYS A 227 -4.49 -13.90 2.99
C LYS A 227 -5.52 -13.27 2.06
N ASN A 228 -5.35 -13.45 0.77
CA ASN A 228 -6.29 -13.03 -0.26
C ASN A 228 -7.22 -14.15 -0.74
N SER A 229 -7.14 -15.32 -0.10
CA SER A 229 -7.99 -16.48 -0.35
C SER A 229 -7.91 -17.44 0.83
N PHE A 230 -8.93 -18.25 1.03
CA PHE A 230 -8.89 -19.37 1.95
C PHE A 230 -8.01 -20.50 1.41
N THR A 231 -7.12 -21.01 2.22
CA THR A 231 -6.18 -22.11 1.89
C THR A 231 -6.12 -23.19 2.97
N ALA A 232 -6.58 -22.90 4.21
CA ALA A 232 -6.58 -23.83 5.33
C ALA A 232 -7.94 -23.81 6.04
N ASP A 233 -8.34 -24.93 6.60
CA ASP A 233 -9.63 -25.11 7.28
C ASP A 233 -9.84 -24.13 8.46
N THR A 234 -8.74 -23.67 9.05
CA THR A 234 -8.71 -22.75 10.20
C THR A 234 -8.70 -21.26 9.79
N ASP A 235 -8.64 -20.97 8.49
CA ASP A 235 -8.67 -19.59 8.02
C ASP A 235 -10.01 -18.93 8.37
N VAL A 236 -9.99 -17.64 8.66
CA VAL A 236 -11.16 -16.82 9.00
C VAL A 236 -11.29 -15.66 8.03
N THR A 237 -12.52 -15.18 7.84
CA THR A 237 -12.77 -13.98 7.05
C THR A 237 -12.71 -12.73 7.91
N LEU A 238 -12.35 -11.60 7.31
CA LEU A 238 -12.44 -10.26 7.91
C LEU A 238 -13.81 -9.61 7.67
N TYR A 239 -14.65 -10.20 6.80
CA TYR A 239 -16.01 -9.77 6.59
C TYR A 239 -16.96 -10.36 7.64
N ASP A 240 -18.22 -9.94 7.58
CA ASP A 240 -19.30 -10.66 8.25
C ASP A 240 -19.45 -12.07 7.67
N ASP A 241 -19.35 -13.09 8.55
CA ASP A 241 -19.38 -14.51 8.16
C ASP A 241 -20.66 -14.84 7.39
N ARG A 242 -21.81 -14.32 7.86
CA ARG A 242 -23.12 -14.57 7.25
C ARG A 242 -23.22 -13.97 5.86
N LEU A 243 -22.62 -12.79 5.65
CA LEU A 243 -22.60 -12.14 4.34
C LEU A 243 -21.85 -12.99 3.32
N LEU A 244 -20.66 -13.53 3.69
CA LEU A 244 -19.87 -14.39 2.82
C LEU A 244 -20.59 -15.70 2.50
N VAL A 245 -21.23 -16.33 3.49
CA VAL A 245 -22.04 -17.55 3.32
C VAL A 245 -23.19 -17.29 2.35
N MET A 246 -23.96 -16.20 2.52
CA MET A 246 -25.08 -15.88 1.63
C MET A 246 -24.62 -15.55 0.21
N LYS A 247 -23.52 -14.81 0.03
CA LYS A 247 -22.94 -14.53 -1.28
C LYS A 247 -22.52 -15.83 -1.98
N THR A 248 -21.90 -16.75 -1.24
CA THR A 248 -21.49 -18.07 -1.76
C THR A 248 -22.69 -18.89 -2.24
N LYS A 249 -23.76 -18.94 -1.45
CA LYS A 249 -25.02 -19.61 -1.84
C LYS A 249 -25.63 -18.99 -3.09
N LEU A 250 -25.69 -17.66 -3.15
CA LEU A 250 -26.21 -16.96 -4.30
C LEU A 250 -25.44 -17.33 -5.57
N LYS A 251 -24.09 -17.35 -5.50
CA LYS A 251 -23.24 -17.78 -6.63
C LYS A 251 -23.48 -19.25 -7.01
N TYR A 252 -23.67 -20.12 -6.03
CA TYR A 252 -23.98 -21.52 -6.29
C TYR A 252 -25.31 -21.66 -7.05
N PHE A 253 -26.37 -20.95 -6.62
CA PHE A 253 -27.69 -20.95 -7.30
C PHE A 253 -27.59 -20.38 -8.71
N GLN A 254 -26.81 -19.32 -8.93
CA GLN A 254 -26.56 -18.73 -10.25
C GLN A 254 -25.91 -19.73 -11.21
N ILE A 255 -24.87 -20.47 -10.76
CA ILE A 255 -24.18 -21.46 -11.59
C ILE A 255 -25.07 -22.67 -11.89
N LYS A 256 -25.90 -23.08 -10.93
CA LYS A 256 -26.84 -24.22 -11.14
C LYS A 256 -28.12 -23.78 -11.87
N ASN A 257 -28.26 -22.50 -12.22
CA ASN A 257 -29.43 -21.92 -12.89
C ASN A 257 -30.71 -22.10 -12.09
N PHE A 258 -30.66 -22.04 -10.75
CA PHE A 258 -31.81 -22.04 -9.87
C PHE A 258 -32.42 -20.62 -9.76
N ASP A 259 -33.68 -20.51 -9.30
CA ASP A 259 -34.25 -19.20 -9.00
C ASP A 259 -33.52 -18.52 -7.85
N THR A 260 -33.00 -17.32 -8.13
CA THR A 260 -32.18 -16.51 -7.21
C THR A 260 -32.96 -15.34 -6.61
N THR A 261 -34.20 -15.10 -7.03
CA THR A 261 -34.96 -13.87 -6.73
C THR A 261 -35.06 -13.60 -5.23
N SER A 262 -35.54 -14.58 -4.47
CA SER A 262 -35.70 -14.47 -3.02
C SER A 262 -34.35 -14.34 -2.30
N LEU A 263 -33.38 -15.18 -2.69
CA LEU A 263 -32.04 -15.18 -2.09
C LEU A 263 -31.29 -13.88 -2.36
N GLN A 264 -31.46 -13.29 -3.54
CA GLN A 264 -30.86 -11.98 -3.89
C GLN A 264 -31.44 -10.87 -3.00
N GLN A 265 -32.77 -10.85 -2.78
CA GLN A 265 -33.40 -9.86 -1.90
C GLN A 265 -32.90 -9.95 -0.45
N ASP A 266 -32.74 -11.17 0.05
CA ASP A 266 -32.20 -11.39 1.40
C ASP A 266 -30.74 -11.00 1.51
N TYR A 267 -29.92 -11.31 0.49
CA TYR A 267 -28.54 -10.86 0.40
C TYR A 267 -28.45 -9.33 0.39
N ASP A 268 -29.26 -8.65 -0.42
CA ASP A 268 -29.21 -7.18 -0.54
C ASP A 268 -29.60 -6.50 0.79
N ARG A 269 -30.59 -7.05 1.52
CA ARG A 269 -30.95 -6.56 2.86
C ARG A 269 -29.82 -6.74 3.86
N LEU A 270 -29.19 -7.92 3.87
CA LEU A 270 -28.05 -8.20 4.75
C LEU A 270 -26.88 -7.28 4.41
N LEU A 271 -26.54 -7.14 3.12
CA LEU A 271 -25.48 -6.27 2.64
C LEU A 271 -25.68 -4.82 3.09
N MET A 272 -26.89 -4.27 2.94
CA MET A 272 -27.22 -2.92 3.40
C MET A 272 -27.03 -2.78 4.92
N THR A 273 -27.45 -3.78 5.69
CA THR A 273 -27.28 -3.79 7.15
C THR A 273 -25.83 -3.82 7.56
N VAL A 274 -25.03 -4.70 6.95
CA VAL A 274 -23.60 -4.83 7.25
C VAL A 274 -22.84 -3.56 6.84
N LYS A 275 -23.13 -2.99 5.68
CA LYS A 275 -22.55 -1.70 5.24
C LYS A 275 -22.90 -0.55 6.20
N SER A 276 -24.13 -0.51 6.69
CA SER A 276 -24.56 0.50 7.67
C SER A 276 -23.81 0.37 9.00
N ASN A 277 -23.61 -0.85 9.47
CA ASN A 277 -22.91 -1.13 10.72
C ASN A 277 -21.40 -0.85 10.60
N ASP A 278 -20.81 -1.11 9.43
CA ASP A 278 -19.37 -0.93 9.21
C ASP A 278 -18.94 0.56 9.30
N LYS A 279 -19.64 1.48 8.66
CA LYS A 279 -19.30 2.92 8.68
C LYS A 279 -20.02 3.71 9.77
N GLY A 280 -21.03 3.17 10.39
CA GLY A 280 -21.91 3.87 11.32
C GLY A 280 -22.72 4.98 10.61
N ALA A 281 -23.53 5.71 11.37
CA ALA A 281 -24.28 6.84 10.83
C ALA A 281 -23.33 8.04 10.59
N PRO A 282 -23.30 8.64 9.38
CA PRO A 282 -22.54 9.84 9.16
C PRO A 282 -23.14 10.98 9.99
N ASN A 283 -22.29 11.77 10.66
CA ASN A 283 -22.72 13.01 11.27
C ASN A 283 -23.10 14.02 10.16
N LEU A 284 -24.39 14.23 9.98
CA LEU A 284 -24.90 15.28 9.10
C LEU A 284 -24.73 16.63 9.82
N SER A 285 -23.70 17.37 9.45
CA SER A 285 -23.55 18.77 9.87
C SER A 285 -24.22 19.66 8.82
N PHE A 286 -25.22 20.40 9.21
CA PHE A 286 -25.85 21.45 8.39
C PHE A 286 -25.08 22.79 8.49
N ALA A 287 -24.03 22.85 9.27
CA ALA A 287 -23.14 24.01 9.28
C ALA A 287 -22.39 24.12 7.96
N PRO A 288 -22.22 25.35 7.40
CA PRO A 288 -21.35 25.55 6.26
C PRO A 288 -19.99 24.91 6.57
N TYR A 289 -19.44 24.14 5.64
CA TYR A 289 -18.13 23.52 5.82
C TYR A 289 -17.14 24.64 6.16
N PRO A 290 -16.60 24.70 7.39
CA PRO A 290 -15.47 25.57 7.64
C PRO A 290 -14.37 25.09 6.70
N ALA A 291 -13.70 26.01 6.01
CA ALA A 291 -12.48 25.68 5.28
C ALA A 291 -11.64 24.81 6.22
N LYS A 292 -11.24 23.61 5.78
CA LYS A 292 -10.44 22.71 6.63
C LYS A 292 -9.19 23.46 7.04
N VAL A 293 -9.18 23.98 8.25
CA VAL A 293 -7.99 24.54 8.86
C VAL A 293 -7.08 23.32 9.11
N LEU A 294 -6.04 23.18 8.31
CA LEU A 294 -5.05 22.10 8.45
C LEU A 294 -4.31 22.20 9.80
N ILE A 295 -4.37 23.36 10.45
CA ILE A 295 -3.79 23.63 11.76
C ILE A 295 -4.93 24.02 12.69
N GLY A 296 -5.41 23.06 13.49
CA GLY A 296 -6.31 23.30 14.61
C GLY A 296 -5.57 23.23 15.93
N TRP A 297 -6.23 23.56 17.02
CA TRP A 297 -5.67 23.44 18.38
C TRP A 297 -5.13 22.04 18.66
N ALA A 298 -5.71 20.99 18.07
CA ALA A 298 -5.24 19.63 18.20
C ALA A 298 -3.90 19.35 17.51
N ASN A 299 -3.45 20.23 16.63
CA ASN A 299 -2.20 20.07 15.86
C ASN A 299 -1.08 20.98 16.40
N ILE A 300 -1.36 21.77 17.41
CA ILE A 300 -0.36 22.64 18.06
C ILE A 300 0.21 21.85 19.25
N PRO A 301 1.53 21.59 19.29
CA PRO A 301 2.13 20.96 20.47
C PRO A 301 1.89 21.81 21.71
N ASP A 302 1.49 21.19 22.81
CA ASP A 302 1.29 21.87 24.12
C ASP A 302 2.58 22.43 24.73
N THR A 303 3.73 22.12 24.15
CA THR A 303 5.04 22.56 24.61
C THR A 303 5.60 23.61 23.66
N GLY A 304 5.75 24.85 24.17
CA GLY A 304 6.57 25.87 23.56
C GLY A 304 5.90 27.08 22.96
N TYR A 305 4.59 27.21 23.05
CA TYR A 305 3.90 28.47 22.74
C TYR A 305 3.41 29.13 24.04
N GLY A 306 4.15 30.13 24.50
CA GLY A 306 3.67 31.02 25.57
C GLY A 306 4.35 30.88 26.91
N SER A 307 5.64 30.52 26.97
CA SER A 307 6.49 30.75 28.16
C SER A 307 7.53 31.81 27.88
#